data_4f1df45d3c641fcf7eb3644670b7e880
#
_entry.id   4f1df45d3c641fcf7eb3644670b7e880
#
_cell.length_a   1.000
_cell.length_b   1.000
_cell.length_c   1.000
_cell.angle_alpha   90.00
_cell.angle_beta   90.00
_cell.angle_gamma   90.00
#
_symmetry.space_group_name_H-M   'P 1'
#
loop_
_entity.id
_entity.type
_entity.pdbx_description
1 polymer ?
#
loop_
_entity_poly.entity_id
_entity_poly.type
_entity_poly.pdbx_seq_one_letter_code
_entity_poly.pdbx_strand_id
1 'polypeptide(L)'
;MKELALKYGCNPNQKPSRIYMEEGELPIEVINGRPGYINFLDAFNSWQLVKELKEATGLSAAASFKHVSPAGAAVGLPLSDTLKKIYFVDDVDFELSPLACAYARARGADRMCSYGDFVALSDICDAATARLIKREVSDGVIAPDYTPEAIEILKAKRKGTYNVIKIDPDFKPAPVERKQVFGITFEQGRNEVKLDDPALFRDIPTRNKTFPDEAMRDLIIALITLKYTQSNSVCYVKDGQAIGIGAGQQSRIHCTRLAGSKADEWWLRQCPKVMALPFKKDIRRADRDNTINVYISDEYEDVLQDGIWEQFFTEKPQSLTREEKKAWIARNTKVALGSDAFFPFGDNIERAHKSGVEYIAQAGGSIRDDHVIDTCDKYGIAMAFTHVRLFHH
;
A
#
# COMPACT_ATOMS: atom_id res chain seq x y z
N MET A 1 30.94 1.36 -0.86
CA MET A 1 30.87 2.86 -1.04
C MET A 1 30.30 3.47 0.23
N LYS A 2 31.02 4.37 0.89
CA LYS A 2 30.60 4.94 2.18
C LYS A 2 29.55 6.07 2.06
N GLU A 3 29.54 6.77 0.95
CA GLU A 3 28.60 7.88 0.68
C GLU A 3 28.24 8.00 -0.80
N LEU A 4 27.08 8.59 -1.08
CA LEU A 4 26.61 8.93 -2.41
C LEU A 4 26.10 10.38 -2.41
N ALA A 5 26.73 11.24 -3.21
CA ALA A 5 26.28 12.61 -3.41
C ALA A 5 24.98 12.64 -4.24
N LEU A 6 24.04 13.46 -3.82
CA LEU A 6 22.74 13.64 -4.46
C LEU A 6 22.65 15.02 -5.10
N LYS A 7 21.78 15.16 -6.09
CA LYS A 7 21.60 16.42 -6.82
C LYS A 7 21.08 17.54 -5.92
N TYR A 8 20.16 17.22 -5.01
CA TYR A 8 19.57 18.11 -3.98
C TYR A 8 18.83 17.24 -2.95
N GLY A 9 18.39 17.82 -1.84
CA GLY A 9 17.61 17.18 -0.80
C GLY A 9 16.14 16.99 -1.21
N CYS A 10 15.20 17.22 -0.28
CA CYS A 10 13.75 17.16 -0.62
C CYS A 10 13.37 18.19 -1.70
N ASN A 11 14.03 19.35 -1.71
CA ASN A 11 13.74 20.43 -2.66
C ASN A 11 15.01 20.88 -3.39
N PRO A 12 14.91 21.44 -4.62
CA PRO A 12 16.06 21.84 -5.44
C PRO A 12 17.01 22.86 -4.80
N ASN A 13 16.52 23.66 -3.87
CA ASN A 13 17.31 24.65 -3.10
C ASN A 13 18.07 24.05 -1.91
N GLN A 14 17.77 22.80 -1.51
CA GLN A 14 18.41 22.14 -0.38
C GLN A 14 19.70 21.44 -0.82
N LYS A 15 20.79 22.19 -0.83
CA LYS A 15 22.14 21.74 -1.20
C LYS A 15 23.16 22.18 -0.15
N PRO A 16 24.22 21.39 0.11
CA PRO A 16 24.53 20.08 -0.51
C PRO A 16 23.57 18.97 -0.04
N SER A 17 23.59 17.82 -0.74
CA SER A 17 22.78 16.64 -0.39
C SER A 17 23.58 15.36 -0.63
N ARG A 18 23.47 14.41 0.29
CA ARG A 18 24.08 13.08 0.19
C ARG A 18 23.35 12.08 1.09
N ILE A 19 23.53 10.80 0.80
CA ILE A 19 23.31 9.71 1.75
C ILE A 19 24.67 9.12 2.13
N TYR A 20 24.84 8.70 3.37
CA TYR A 20 26.10 8.14 3.84
C TYR A 20 25.91 7.24 5.08
N MET A 21 26.89 6.41 5.33
CA MET A 21 27.02 5.64 6.57
C MET A 21 28.14 6.22 7.41
N GLU A 22 27.93 6.38 8.73
CA GLU A 22 29.00 6.78 9.67
C GLU A 22 30.06 5.67 9.75
N GLU A 23 29.60 4.41 9.83
CA GLU A 23 30.44 3.22 9.85
C GLU A 23 30.03 2.26 8.71
N GLY A 24 31.02 1.57 8.14
CA GLY A 24 30.80 0.63 7.05
C GLY A 24 30.53 1.27 5.68
N GLU A 25 29.90 0.52 4.82
CA GLU A 25 29.52 0.93 3.46
C GLU A 25 27.99 0.95 3.29
N LEU A 26 27.51 1.74 2.34
CA LEU A 26 26.10 1.73 1.97
C LEU A 26 25.69 0.33 1.50
N PRO A 27 24.61 -0.26 2.05
CA PRO A 27 24.19 -1.60 1.72
C PRO A 27 23.42 -1.66 0.39
N ILE A 28 23.77 -0.82 -0.57
CA ILE A 28 23.10 -0.68 -1.85
C ILE A 28 24.07 -0.55 -3.02
N GLU A 29 23.60 -0.94 -4.19
CA GLU A 29 24.17 -0.64 -5.49
C GLU A 29 23.10 0.00 -6.38
N VAL A 30 23.39 1.16 -6.97
CA VAL A 30 22.54 1.79 -7.99
C VAL A 30 22.91 1.19 -9.34
N ILE A 31 22.13 0.21 -9.81
CA ILE A 31 22.37 -0.50 -11.07
C ILE A 31 22.08 0.41 -12.27
N ASN A 32 21.06 1.27 -12.16
CA ASN A 32 20.67 2.20 -13.22
C ASN A 32 19.99 3.44 -12.64
N GLY A 33 20.03 4.54 -13.37
CA GLY A 33 19.41 5.80 -13.02
C GLY A 33 20.25 6.67 -12.07
N ARG A 34 19.59 7.66 -11.48
CA ARG A 34 20.17 8.58 -10.48
C ARG A 34 19.09 8.90 -9.44
N PRO A 35 18.84 8.02 -8.49
CA PRO A 35 17.83 8.23 -7.46
C PRO A 35 18.10 9.52 -6.68
N GLY A 36 17.04 10.29 -6.42
CA GLY A 36 17.11 11.47 -5.59
C GLY A 36 16.86 11.16 -4.11
N TYR A 37 16.90 12.19 -3.29
CA TYR A 37 16.73 12.11 -1.84
C TYR A 37 15.39 11.41 -1.45
N ILE A 38 14.29 11.86 -2.02
CA ILE A 38 12.96 11.28 -1.74
C ILE A 38 12.87 9.83 -2.24
N ASN A 39 13.49 9.52 -3.41
CA ASN A 39 13.52 8.16 -3.92
C ASN A 39 14.20 7.19 -2.94
N PHE A 40 15.29 7.61 -2.30
CA PHE A 40 15.96 6.77 -1.29
C PHE A 40 15.14 6.63 -0.01
N LEU A 41 14.43 7.68 0.42
CA LEU A 41 13.51 7.57 1.57
C LEU A 41 12.40 6.54 1.27
N ASP A 42 11.78 6.62 0.08
CA ASP A 42 10.78 5.64 -0.34
C ASP A 42 11.38 4.24 -0.46
N ALA A 43 12.55 4.09 -1.09
CA ALA A 43 13.23 2.82 -1.28
C ALA A 43 13.52 2.11 0.05
N PHE A 44 14.12 2.82 1.02
CA PHE A 44 14.53 2.19 2.28
C PHE A 44 13.37 1.88 3.21
N ASN A 45 12.33 2.72 3.24
CA ASN A 45 11.14 2.45 4.02
C ASN A 45 10.33 1.28 3.42
N SER A 46 10.14 1.28 2.10
CA SER A 46 9.44 0.20 1.40
C SER A 46 10.17 -1.14 1.46
N TRP A 47 11.51 -1.12 1.40
CA TRP A 47 12.32 -2.34 1.55
C TRP A 47 12.11 -3.02 2.91
N GLN A 48 12.15 -2.24 3.99
CA GLN A 48 11.90 -2.77 5.32
C GLN A 48 10.51 -3.41 5.41
N LEU A 49 9.50 -2.77 4.87
CA LEU A 49 8.14 -3.28 4.83
C LEU A 49 8.04 -4.63 4.11
N VAL A 50 8.55 -4.75 2.89
CA VAL A 50 8.43 -6.00 2.12
C VAL A 50 9.28 -7.13 2.70
N LYS A 51 10.44 -6.81 3.28
CA LYS A 51 11.27 -7.78 3.98
C LYS A 51 10.52 -8.38 5.17
N GLU A 52 9.92 -7.53 6.01
CA GLU A 52 9.14 -7.97 7.18
C GLU A 52 7.87 -8.73 6.77
N LEU A 53 7.17 -8.32 5.71
CA LEU A 53 6.02 -9.07 5.16
C LEU A 53 6.42 -10.49 4.74
N LYS A 54 7.54 -10.63 4.03
CA LYS A 54 8.04 -11.95 3.62
C LYS A 54 8.43 -12.80 4.81
N GLU A 55 9.15 -12.24 5.79
CA GLU A 55 9.54 -12.94 7.02
C GLU A 55 8.32 -13.44 7.80
N ALA A 56 7.29 -12.60 7.93
CA ALA A 56 6.09 -12.91 8.70
C ALA A 56 5.15 -13.91 8.00
N THR A 57 5.06 -13.87 6.68
CA THR A 57 4.06 -14.66 5.92
C THR A 57 4.64 -15.84 5.15
N GLY A 58 5.96 -15.86 4.94
CA GLY A 58 6.62 -16.83 4.07
C GLY A 58 6.34 -16.66 2.57
N LEU A 59 5.60 -15.60 2.18
CA LEU A 59 5.20 -15.33 0.81
C LEU A 59 6.02 -14.19 0.20
N SER A 60 6.20 -14.22 -1.12
CA SER A 60 6.76 -13.08 -1.84
C SER A 60 5.92 -11.83 -1.58
N ALA A 61 6.55 -10.68 -1.38
CA ALA A 61 5.88 -9.44 -1.04
C ALA A 61 6.34 -8.28 -1.93
N ALA A 62 5.45 -7.33 -2.16
CA ALA A 62 5.74 -6.09 -2.85
C ALA A 62 5.03 -4.91 -2.19
N ALA A 63 5.59 -3.72 -2.37
CA ALA A 63 4.99 -2.46 -1.94
C ALA A 63 5.14 -1.39 -3.01
N SER A 64 4.16 -0.49 -3.05
CA SER A 64 4.16 0.74 -3.82
C SER A 64 4.24 1.91 -2.85
N PHE A 65 5.30 2.69 -2.89
CA PHE A 65 5.56 3.80 -1.98
C PHE A 65 5.54 5.14 -2.69
N LYS A 66 5.01 6.13 -2.02
CA LYS A 66 5.05 7.52 -2.47
C LYS A 66 4.97 8.47 -1.27
N HIS A 67 5.83 9.49 -1.27
CA HIS A 67 5.91 10.45 -0.16
C HIS A 67 6.12 9.79 1.22
N VAL A 68 7.03 8.82 1.25
CA VAL A 68 7.46 8.09 2.46
C VAL A 68 6.30 7.34 3.17
N SER A 69 5.31 6.91 2.40
CA SER A 69 4.20 6.07 2.89
C SER A 69 3.76 5.08 1.82
N PRO A 70 3.27 3.90 2.19
CA PRO A 70 2.75 2.95 1.23
C PRO A 70 1.42 3.45 0.62
N ALA A 71 1.33 3.46 -0.70
CA ALA A 71 0.08 3.50 -1.43
C ALA A 71 -0.59 2.11 -1.46
N GLY A 72 0.24 1.06 -1.41
CA GLY A 72 -0.20 -0.32 -1.33
C GLY A 72 0.92 -1.25 -0.88
N ALA A 73 0.54 -2.38 -0.28
CA ALA A 73 1.42 -3.47 0.12
C ALA A 73 0.66 -4.80 -0.02
N ALA A 74 1.33 -5.85 -0.47
CA ALA A 74 0.67 -7.13 -0.71
C ALA A 74 1.64 -8.30 -0.72
N VAL A 75 1.08 -9.50 -0.51
CA VAL A 75 1.78 -10.78 -0.68
C VAL A 75 1.32 -11.50 -1.96
N GLY A 76 2.14 -12.43 -2.44
CA GLY A 76 2.04 -13.07 -3.75
C GLY A 76 0.98 -14.16 -3.84
N LEU A 77 -0.27 -13.84 -3.53
CA LEU A 77 -1.41 -14.73 -3.77
C LEU A 77 -1.86 -14.64 -5.24
N PRO A 78 -2.36 -15.75 -5.84
CA PRO A 78 -2.86 -15.74 -7.22
C PRO A 78 -3.94 -14.69 -7.44
N LEU A 79 -4.00 -14.14 -8.66
CA LEU A 79 -5.01 -13.17 -9.05
C LEU A 79 -6.23 -13.87 -9.65
N SER A 80 -7.42 -13.50 -9.18
CA SER A 80 -8.66 -13.86 -9.89
C SER A 80 -8.77 -13.12 -11.23
N ASP A 81 -9.61 -13.59 -12.14
CA ASP A 81 -9.83 -12.91 -13.43
C ASP A 81 -10.35 -11.48 -13.24
N THR A 82 -11.17 -11.24 -12.21
CA THR A 82 -11.63 -9.89 -11.84
C THR A 82 -10.46 -9.01 -11.44
N LEU A 83 -9.57 -9.49 -10.58
CA LEU A 83 -8.37 -8.73 -10.15
C LEU A 83 -7.42 -8.48 -11.31
N LYS A 84 -7.24 -9.47 -12.21
CA LYS A 84 -6.44 -9.26 -13.43
C LYS A 84 -6.98 -8.10 -14.27
N LYS A 85 -8.30 -8.02 -14.45
CA LYS A 85 -8.94 -6.93 -15.21
C LYS A 85 -8.75 -5.57 -14.57
N ILE A 86 -9.05 -5.43 -13.27
CA ILE A 86 -8.96 -4.12 -12.59
C ILE A 86 -7.52 -3.67 -12.38
N TYR A 87 -6.54 -4.59 -12.42
CA TYR A 87 -5.10 -4.28 -12.36
C TYR A 87 -4.46 -4.15 -13.74
N PHE A 88 -5.25 -4.30 -14.82
CA PHE A 88 -4.80 -4.21 -16.21
C PHE A 88 -3.65 -5.18 -16.54
N VAL A 89 -3.78 -6.41 -16.07
CA VAL A 89 -2.85 -7.51 -16.33
C VAL A 89 -3.56 -8.73 -16.94
N ASP A 90 -4.80 -8.57 -17.38
CA ASP A 90 -5.59 -9.60 -18.09
C ASP A 90 -5.17 -9.79 -19.56
N ASP A 91 -4.38 -8.87 -20.08
CA ASP A 91 -3.87 -8.86 -21.46
C ASP A 91 -2.40 -9.34 -21.60
N VAL A 92 -1.79 -9.84 -20.52
CA VAL A 92 -0.44 -10.36 -20.60
C VAL A 92 -0.43 -11.81 -21.13
N ASP A 93 0.57 -12.13 -21.95
CA ASP A 93 0.77 -13.43 -22.61
C ASP A 93 1.80 -14.33 -21.90
N PHE A 94 2.14 -13.99 -20.65
CA PHE A 94 3.08 -14.73 -19.82
C PHE A 94 2.48 -15.06 -18.44
N GLU A 95 3.01 -16.10 -17.81
CA GLU A 95 2.61 -16.49 -16.47
C GLU A 95 3.10 -15.48 -15.44
N LEU A 96 2.23 -15.12 -14.50
CA LEU A 96 2.57 -14.25 -13.39
C LEU A 96 3.20 -15.06 -12.27
N SER A 97 4.46 -14.76 -11.95
CA SER A 97 5.14 -15.31 -10.78
C SER A 97 4.46 -14.83 -9.47
N PRO A 98 4.70 -15.51 -8.33
CA PRO A 98 4.21 -15.00 -7.05
C PRO A 98 4.61 -13.55 -6.76
N LEU A 99 5.84 -13.15 -7.14
CA LEU A 99 6.32 -11.79 -6.99
C LEU A 99 5.58 -10.81 -7.91
N ALA A 100 5.31 -11.20 -9.16
CA ALA A 100 4.51 -10.42 -10.10
C ALA A 100 3.07 -10.24 -9.59
N CYS A 101 2.48 -11.28 -8.98
CA CYS A 101 1.17 -11.19 -8.32
C CYS A 101 1.19 -10.23 -7.13
N ALA A 102 2.22 -10.29 -6.28
CA ALA A 102 2.40 -9.36 -5.17
C ALA A 102 2.48 -7.90 -5.65
N TYR A 103 3.29 -7.65 -6.69
CA TYR A 103 3.41 -6.32 -7.28
C TYR A 103 2.09 -5.81 -7.88
N ALA A 104 1.40 -6.64 -8.67
CA ALA A 104 0.13 -6.28 -9.27
C ALA A 104 -0.92 -5.92 -8.20
N ARG A 105 -0.96 -6.66 -7.09
CA ARG A 105 -1.83 -6.38 -5.93
C ARG A 105 -1.45 -5.11 -5.20
N ALA A 106 -0.18 -4.94 -4.86
CA ALA A 106 0.30 -3.78 -4.11
C ALA A 106 0.04 -2.47 -4.87
N ARG A 107 0.38 -2.42 -6.15
CA ARG A 107 0.14 -1.25 -6.99
C ARG A 107 -1.33 -1.10 -7.38
N GLY A 108 -2.01 -2.20 -7.61
CA GLY A 108 -3.38 -2.25 -8.10
C GLY A 108 -4.42 -1.81 -7.08
N ALA A 109 -4.12 -1.89 -5.79
CA ALA A 109 -5.05 -1.52 -4.73
C ALA A 109 -5.43 -0.03 -4.76
N ASP A 110 -4.46 0.85 -4.98
CA ASP A 110 -4.65 2.29 -5.14
C ASP A 110 -3.82 2.78 -6.34
N ARG A 111 -4.38 2.61 -7.53
CA ARG A 111 -3.70 2.94 -8.78
C ARG A 111 -3.44 4.44 -8.95
N MET A 112 -4.26 5.29 -8.32
CA MET A 112 -4.11 6.74 -8.36
C MET A 112 -2.90 7.19 -7.53
N CYS A 113 -2.80 6.73 -6.28
CA CYS A 113 -1.65 7.05 -5.42
C CYS A 113 -0.36 6.39 -5.90
N SER A 114 -0.44 5.25 -6.59
CA SER A 114 0.72 4.53 -7.13
C SER A 114 1.27 5.14 -8.44
N TYR A 115 0.66 6.17 -8.98
CA TYR A 115 1.18 6.86 -10.16
C TYR A 115 2.47 7.63 -9.81
N GLY A 116 3.61 7.19 -10.36
CA GLY A 116 4.93 7.75 -10.05
C GLY A 116 5.49 7.24 -8.71
N ASP A 117 5.18 6.00 -8.34
CA ASP A 117 5.63 5.31 -7.14
C ASP A 117 7.10 4.90 -7.16
N PHE A 118 7.58 4.47 -6.00
CA PHE A 118 8.79 3.68 -5.84
C PHE A 118 8.39 2.26 -5.40
N VAL A 119 8.84 1.25 -6.16
CA VAL A 119 8.48 -0.15 -5.96
C VAL A 119 9.51 -0.84 -5.08
N ALA A 120 9.07 -1.62 -4.08
CA ALA A 120 9.92 -2.56 -3.36
C ALA A 120 9.47 -4.00 -3.58
N LEU A 121 10.44 -4.89 -3.72
CA LEU A 121 10.24 -6.32 -3.94
C LEU A 121 11.05 -7.12 -2.92
N SER A 122 10.42 -8.09 -2.28
CA SER A 122 11.07 -8.90 -1.23
C SER A 122 12.03 -9.97 -1.77
N ASP A 123 11.94 -10.27 -3.07
CA ASP A 123 12.67 -11.34 -3.75
C ASP A 123 13.43 -10.81 -4.96
N ILE A 124 14.27 -11.67 -5.55
CA ILE A 124 14.94 -11.39 -6.81
C ILE A 124 13.88 -11.03 -7.86
N CYS A 125 13.99 -9.83 -8.43
CA CYS A 125 13.08 -9.37 -9.47
C CYS A 125 13.23 -10.24 -10.73
N ASP A 126 12.19 -10.97 -11.07
CA ASP A 126 12.11 -11.79 -12.28
C ASP A 126 11.60 -10.99 -13.49
N ALA A 127 11.68 -11.61 -14.66
CA ALA A 127 11.27 -11.01 -15.92
C ALA A 127 9.76 -10.68 -15.96
N ALA A 128 8.90 -11.52 -15.38
CA ALA A 128 7.46 -11.29 -15.33
C ALA A 128 7.14 -10.01 -14.53
N THR A 129 7.74 -9.87 -13.34
CA THR A 129 7.61 -8.67 -12.50
C THR A 129 8.15 -7.43 -13.21
N ALA A 130 9.34 -7.52 -13.82
CA ALA A 130 9.93 -6.40 -14.57
C ALA A 130 9.06 -5.95 -15.76
N ARG A 131 8.42 -6.89 -16.47
CA ARG A 131 7.49 -6.58 -17.57
C ARG A 131 6.26 -5.83 -17.07
N LEU A 132 5.71 -6.19 -15.90
CA LEU A 132 4.61 -5.44 -15.29
C LEU A 132 5.05 -4.03 -14.89
N ILE A 133 6.19 -3.88 -14.22
CA ILE A 133 6.74 -2.57 -13.83
C ILE A 133 6.98 -1.69 -15.06
N LYS A 134 7.46 -2.24 -16.16
CA LYS A 134 7.71 -1.51 -17.41
C LYS A 134 6.45 -0.82 -17.95
N ARG A 135 5.28 -1.42 -17.77
CA ARG A 135 3.98 -0.94 -18.28
C ARG A 135 3.42 0.25 -17.51
N GLU A 136 3.90 0.49 -16.29
CA GLU A 136 3.33 1.47 -15.36
C GLU A 136 4.21 2.72 -15.22
N VAL A 137 3.63 3.84 -14.80
CA VAL A 137 4.39 5.04 -14.45
C VAL A 137 4.93 4.88 -13.03
N SER A 138 6.25 4.78 -12.93
CA SER A 138 6.97 4.52 -11.69
C SER A 138 8.33 5.24 -11.73
N ASP A 139 8.88 5.63 -10.59
CA ASP A 139 10.14 6.34 -10.47
C ASP A 139 11.34 5.42 -10.26
N GLY A 140 11.14 4.28 -9.65
CA GLY A 140 12.22 3.33 -9.41
C GLY A 140 11.75 2.05 -8.72
N VAL A 141 12.71 1.13 -8.57
CA VAL A 141 12.51 -0.15 -7.90
C VAL A 141 13.73 -0.50 -7.05
N ILE A 142 13.47 -1.12 -5.88
CA ILE A 142 14.47 -1.72 -5.01
C ILE A 142 14.15 -3.20 -4.80
N ALA A 143 15.16 -4.04 -4.92
CA ALA A 143 15.07 -5.49 -4.72
C ALA A 143 16.42 -6.05 -4.23
N PRO A 144 16.46 -7.26 -3.62
CA PRO A 144 17.71 -7.89 -3.20
C PRO A 144 18.60 -8.27 -4.37
N ASP A 145 18.02 -8.59 -5.52
CA ASP A 145 18.73 -8.82 -6.80
C ASP A 145 17.75 -8.79 -7.99
N TYR A 146 18.26 -8.97 -9.17
CA TYR A 146 17.52 -8.96 -10.43
C TYR A 146 18.03 -10.06 -11.36
N THR A 147 17.12 -10.75 -12.06
CA THR A 147 17.57 -11.63 -13.15
C THR A 147 18.16 -10.80 -14.30
N PRO A 148 19.09 -11.35 -15.11
CA PRO A 148 19.66 -10.62 -16.25
C PRO A 148 18.59 -10.05 -17.19
N GLU A 149 17.53 -10.80 -17.48
CA GLU A 149 16.41 -10.35 -18.30
C GLU A 149 15.65 -9.19 -17.65
N ALA A 150 15.40 -9.25 -16.34
CA ALA A 150 14.74 -8.19 -15.62
C ALA A 150 15.55 -6.88 -15.65
N ILE A 151 16.87 -6.94 -15.51
CA ILE A 151 17.76 -5.78 -15.63
C ILE A 151 17.61 -5.11 -17.00
N GLU A 152 17.66 -5.88 -18.08
CA GLU A 152 17.53 -5.36 -19.44
C GLU A 152 16.17 -4.67 -19.67
N ILE A 153 15.08 -5.28 -19.18
CA ILE A 153 13.73 -4.72 -19.27
C ILE A 153 13.64 -3.38 -18.52
N LEU A 154 14.17 -3.34 -17.28
CA LEU A 154 14.09 -2.16 -16.42
C LEU A 154 15.01 -1.03 -16.87
N LYS A 155 16.22 -1.34 -17.33
CA LYS A 155 17.15 -0.35 -17.89
C LYS A 155 16.59 0.35 -19.13
N ALA A 156 15.80 -0.34 -19.95
CA ALA A 156 15.17 0.26 -21.13
C ALA A 156 13.99 1.21 -20.79
N LYS A 157 13.47 1.16 -19.55
CA LYS A 157 12.36 2.02 -19.12
C LYS A 157 12.81 3.48 -18.98
N ARG A 158 11.86 4.43 -19.24
CA ARG A 158 12.11 5.89 -19.17
C ARG A 158 13.33 6.34 -20.01
N LYS A 159 13.47 5.76 -21.20
CA LYS A 159 14.62 6.07 -22.10
C LYS A 159 15.97 5.85 -21.42
N GLY A 160 16.09 4.84 -20.59
CA GLY A 160 17.34 4.48 -19.90
C GLY A 160 17.59 5.16 -18.55
N THR A 161 16.64 5.93 -18.04
CA THR A 161 16.82 6.70 -16.80
C THR A 161 16.05 6.17 -15.59
N TYR A 162 15.40 5.00 -15.71
CA TYR A 162 14.66 4.39 -14.61
C TYR A 162 15.58 4.00 -13.46
N ASN A 163 15.20 4.30 -12.23
CA ASN A 163 16.02 3.98 -11.07
C ASN A 163 15.89 2.51 -10.69
N VAL A 164 17.02 1.80 -10.66
CA VAL A 164 17.11 0.38 -10.27
C VAL A 164 18.14 0.26 -9.15
N ILE A 165 17.71 -0.12 -7.97
CA ILE A 165 18.55 -0.23 -6.77
C ILE A 165 18.58 -1.69 -6.32
N LYS A 166 19.77 -2.23 -6.15
CA LYS A 166 20.02 -3.49 -5.46
C LYS A 166 20.35 -3.19 -4.01
N ILE A 167 19.79 -3.97 -3.08
CA ILE A 167 20.07 -3.85 -1.65
C ILE A 167 20.59 -5.18 -1.11
N ASP A 168 21.54 -5.10 -0.17
CA ASP A 168 21.99 -6.26 0.59
C ASP A 168 20.88 -6.74 1.53
N PRO A 169 20.28 -7.92 1.30
CA PRO A 169 19.18 -8.42 2.12
C PRO A 169 19.62 -8.80 3.55
N ASP A 170 20.90 -9.03 3.76
CA ASP A 170 21.46 -9.46 5.05
C ASP A 170 21.91 -8.28 5.92
N PHE A 171 21.91 -7.07 5.35
CA PHE A 171 22.26 -5.86 6.10
C PHE A 171 21.31 -5.66 7.29
N LYS A 172 21.92 -5.42 8.46
CA LYS A 172 21.22 -5.09 9.71
C LYS A 172 21.59 -3.68 10.12
N PRO A 173 20.61 -2.77 10.16
CA PRO A 173 20.85 -1.42 10.66
C PRO A 173 21.24 -1.43 12.13
N ALA A 174 21.89 -0.37 12.59
CA ALA A 174 22.20 -0.18 14.01
C ALA A 174 20.91 -0.26 14.87
N PRO A 175 20.99 -0.77 16.12
CA PRO A 175 19.81 -0.91 16.99
C PRO A 175 19.22 0.43 17.45
N VAL A 176 19.90 1.52 17.17
CA VAL A 176 19.52 2.89 17.53
C VAL A 176 19.44 3.72 16.26
N GLU A 177 18.37 4.48 16.14
CA GLU A 177 18.16 5.44 15.04
C GLU A 177 18.14 6.89 15.52
N ARG A 178 18.56 7.82 14.66
CA ARG A 178 18.66 9.24 14.97
C ARG A 178 17.94 10.08 13.93
N LYS A 179 17.29 11.13 14.41
CA LYS A 179 16.64 12.14 13.58
C LYS A 179 17.01 13.54 14.09
N GLN A 180 17.30 14.47 13.19
CA GLN A 180 17.60 15.86 13.57
C GLN A 180 16.44 16.78 13.21
N VAL A 181 16.03 17.60 14.19
CA VAL A 181 15.04 18.66 14.01
C VAL A 181 15.57 19.92 14.69
N PHE A 182 15.65 21.01 13.96
CA PHE A 182 16.17 22.29 14.46
C PHE A 182 17.58 22.18 15.11
N GLY A 183 18.45 21.32 14.54
CA GLY A 183 19.79 21.07 15.09
C GLY A 183 19.85 20.18 16.34
N ILE A 184 18.69 19.77 16.88
CA ILE A 184 18.59 18.86 18.02
C ILE A 184 18.48 17.44 17.49
N THR A 185 19.32 16.54 18.00
CA THR A 185 19.26 15.11 17.66
C THR A 185 18.33 14.39 18.59
N PHE A 186 17.34 13.72 18.01
CA PHE A 186 16.51 12.73 18.69
C PHE A 186 17.11 11.35 18.45
N GLU A 187 17.22 10.56 19.50
CA GLU A 187 17.75 9.21 19.49
C GLU A 187 16.73 8.25 20.12
N GLN A 188 16.48 7.11 19.47
CA GLN A 188 15.59 6.08 19.98
C GLN A 188 16.04 4.69 19.52
N GLY A 189 15.62 3.65 20.24
CA GLY A 189 15.74 2.29 19.74
C GLY A 189 14.89 2.10 18.49
N ARG A 190 15.37 1.30 17.55
CA ARG A 190 14.58 0.90 16.39
C ARG A 190 13.34 0.12 16.81
N ASN A 191 12.25 0.30 16.06
CA ASN A 191 11.05 -0.49 16.28
C ASN A 191 11.23 -1.91 15.71
N GLU A 192 11.67 -2.84 16.58
CA GLU A 192 11.94 -4.24 16.21
C GLU A 192 10.82 -5.19 16.66
N VAL A 193 9.64 -4.67 17.04
CA VAL A 193 8.50 -5.49 17.42
C VAL A 193 8.11 -6.46 16.29
N LYS A 194 7.96 -7.73 16.61
CA LYS A 194 7.53 -8.77 15.68
C LYS A 194 6.00 -8.82 15.66
N LEU A 195 5.42 -8.44 14.54
CA LEU A 195 3.97 -8.29 14.38
C LEU A 195 3.26 -9.59 13.97
N ASP A 196 4.02 -10.65 13.73
CA ASP A 196 3.57 -12.03 13.54
C ASP A 196 3.57 -12.86 14.83
N ASP A 197 3.96 -12.27 15.98
CA ASP A 197 3.91 -12.96 17.27
C ASP A 197 2.44 -13.24 17.67
N PRO A 198 2.05 -14.51 17.83
CA PRO A 198 0.69 -14.86 18.25
C PRO A 198 0.29 -14.26 19.61
N ALA A 199 1.24 -13.86 20.43
CA ALA A 199 0.96 -13.21 21.71
C ALA A 199 0.20 -11.88 21.56
N LEU A 200 0.41 -11.16 20.44
CA LEU A 200 -0.27 -9.89 20.15
C LEU A 200 -1.78 -10.04 19.93
N PHE A 201 -2.26 -11.24 19.63
CA PHE A 201 -3.66 -11.51 19.31
C PHE A 201 -4.39 -12.31 20.41
N ARG A 202 -3.83 -12.39 21.63
CA ARG A 202 -4.44 -13.16 22.74
C ARG A 202 -5.53 -12.38 23.46
N ASP A 203 -5.39 -11.07 23.56
CA ASP A 203 -6.38 -10.21 24.21
C ASP A 203 -7.48 -9.82 23.23
N ILE A 204 -8.60 -10.55 23.27
CA ILE A 204 -9.76 -10.34 22.40
C ILE A 204 -10.95 -9.95 23.28
N PRO A 205 -11.21 -8.64 23.49
CA PRO A 205 -12.25 -8.18 24.42
C PRO A 205 -13.68 -8.36 23.88
N THR A 206 -13.86 -8.46 22.55
CA THR A 206 -15.17 -8.61 21.90
C THR A 206 -15.81 -9.98 22.14
N ARG A 207 -17.15 -10.10 21.94
CA ARG A 207 -17.87 -11.39 22.07
C ARG A 207 -17.44 -12.41 21.01
N ASN A 208 -17.29 -11.97 19.75
CA ASN A 208 -16.68 -12.79 18.73
C ASN A 208 -15.19 -12.91 18.96
N LYS A 209 -14.69 -14.14 19.18
CA LYS A 209 -13.29 -14.44 19.48
C LYS A 209 -12.56 -15.10 18.31
N THR A 210 -13.23 -15.25 17.16
CA THR A 210 -12.72 -16.09 16.08
C THR A 210 -11.99 -15.27 15.02
N PHE A 211 -10.73 -15.61 14.80
CA PHE A 211 -9.94 -15.13 13.68
C PHE A 211 -9.56 -16.32 12.78
N PRO A 212 -10.17 -16.47 11.60
CA PRO A 212 -9.69 -17.42 10.58
C PRO A 212 -8.24 -17.13 10.18
N ASP A 213 -7.51 -18.14 9.68
CA ASP A 213 -6.11 -18.00 9.31
C ASP A 213 -5.88 -16.89 8.26
N GLU A 214 -6.79 -16.75 7.30
CA GLU A 214 -6.74 -15.67 6.31
C GLU A 214 -6.90 -14.29 6.95
N ALA A 215 -7.79 -14.17 7.93
CA ALA A 215 -8.00 -12.91 8.66
C ALA A 215 -6.77 -12.57 9.53
N MET A 216 -6.16 -13.58 10.18
CA MET A 216 -4.94 -13.39 10.95
C MET A 216 -3.79 -12.93 10.06
N ARG A 217 -3.57 -13.58 8.90
CA ARG A 217 -2.60 -13.14 7.90
C ARG A 217 -2.86 -11.68 7.49
N ASP A 218 -4.10 -11.32 7.19
CA ASP A 218 -4.47 -9.99 6.72
C ASP A 218 -4.29 -8.93 7.83
N LEU A 219 -4.54 -9.27 9.09
CA LEU A 219 -4.22 -8.39 10.24
C LEU A 219 -2.73 -8.17 10.41
N ILE A 220 -1.91 -9.21 10.25
CA ILE A 220 -0.44 -9.11 10.29
C ILE A 220 0.04 -8.19 9.17
N ILE A 221 -0.47 -8.35 7.94
CA ILE A 221 -0.16 -7.47 6.80
C ILE A 221 -0.54 -6.02 7.12
N ALA A 222 -1.72 -5.80 7.72
CA ALA A 222 -2.17 -4.46 8.11
C ALA A 222 -1.19 -3.82 9.11
N LEU A 223 -0.83 -4.51 10.19
CA LEU A 223 0.05 -3.98 11.23
C LEU A 223 1.47 -3.71 10.70
N ILE A 224 2.05 -4.63 9.89
CA ILE A 224 3.37 -4.41 9.26
C ILE A 224 3.31 -3.21 8.31
N THR A 225 2.24 -3.08 7.53
CA THR A 225 2.07 -1.91 6.64
C THR A 225 2.05 -0.61 7.44
N LEU A 226 1.34 -0.59 8.58
CA LEU A 226 1.23 0.59 9.45
C LEU A 226 2.53 0.96 10.14
N LYS A 227 3.37 -0.02 10.49
CA LYS A 227 4.70 0.21 11.07
C LYS A 227 5.59 1.13 10.20
N TYR A 228 5.33 1.17 8.89
CA TYR A 228 6.05 1.98 7.91
C TYR A 228 5.18 3.07 7.26
N THR A 229 4.05 3.42 7.89
CA THR A 229 3.11 4.45 7.40
C THR A 229 3.09 5.65 8.35
N GLN A 230 3.20 6.85 7.80
CA GLN A 230 3.16 8.10 8.60
C GLN A 230 1.87 8.18 9.45
N SER A 231 2.03 8.41 10.74
CA SER A 231 0.90 8.46 11.70
C SER A 231 0.09 9.77 11.61
N ASN A 232 -1.19 9.79 12.02
CA ASN A 232 -2.00 8.60 12.34
C ASN A 232 -2.23 7.78 11.07
N SER A 233 -2.23 6.47 11.23
CA SER A 233 -2.46 5.58 10.09
C SER A 233 -3.43 4.44 10.39
N VAL A 234 -4.19 4.05 9.36
CA VAL A 234 -5.18 2.96 9.38
C VAL A 234 -5.07 2.20 8.06
N CYS A 235 -5.14 0.88 8.09
CA CYS A 235 -5.00 0.03 6.93
C CYS A 235 -6.11 -1.02 6.86
N TYR A 236 -6.86 -1.03 5.75
CA TYR A 236 -7.81 -2.08 5.40
C TYR A 236 -7.12 -3.11 4.51
N VAL A 237 -7.27 -4.37 4.84
CA VAL A 237 -6.62 -5.48 4.13
C VAL A 237 -7.65 -6.54 3.77
N LYS A 238 -7.53 -7.12 2.58
CA LYS A 238 -8.33 -8.24 2.12
C LYS A 238 -7.52 -9.12 1.18
N ASP A 239 -7.64 -10.44 1.39
CA ASP A 239 -7.02 -11.44 0.52
C ASP A 239 -5.52 -11.17 0.26
N GLY A 240 -4.77 -10.88 1.32
CA GLY A 240 -3.32 -10.70 1.27
C GLY A 240 -2.83 -9.37 0.72
N GLN A 241 -3.70 -8.34 0.63
CA GLN A 241 -3.31 -7.03 0.13
C GLN A 241 -3.99 -5.89 0.89
N ALA A 242 -3.26 -4.82 1.13
CA ALA A 242 -3.82 -3.56 1.58
C ALA A 242 -4.71 -2.99 0.48
N ILE A 243 -5.97 -2.74 0.80
CA ILE A 243 -6.99 -2.22 -0.14
C ILE A 243 -7.34 -0.75 0.12
N GLY A 244 -6.92 -0.21 1.26
CA GLY A 244 -7.06 1.20 1.59
C GLY A 244 -6.16 1.58 2.76
N ILE A 245 -5.27 2.54 2.54
CA ILE A 245 -4.35 3.05 3.55
C ILE A 245 -4.60 4.54 3.74
N GLY A 246 -4.87 4.93 4.98
CA GLY A 246 -4.89 6.33 5.42
C GLY A 246 -3.60 6.63 6.17
N ALA A 247 -2.95 7.74 5.83
CA ALA A 247 -1.67 8.13 6.39
C ALA A 247 -1.64 9.62 6.75
N GLY A 248 -0.88 10.00 7.78
CA GLY A 248 -0.54 11.38 8.09
C GLY A 248 -1.72 12.25 8.55
N GLN A 249 -2.79 11.67 9.09
CA GLN A 249 -3.94 12.42 9.54
C GLN A 249 -3.85 12.78 11.03
N GLN A 250 -4.21 14.02 11.40
CA GLN A 250 -4.21 14.44 12.81
C GLN A 250 -5.35 13.83 13.60
N SER A 251 -6.45 13.43 12.96
CA SER A 251 -7.59 12.79 13.59
C SER A 251 -7.74 11.33 13.17
N ARG A 252 -7.91 10.43 14.15
CA ARG A 252 -8.11 8.99 13.90
C ARG A 252 -9.32 8.75 12.99
N ILE A 253 -10.43 9.40 13.24
CA ILE A 253 -11.65 9.22 12.44
C ILE A 253 -11.46 9.69 10.98
N HIS A 254 -10.71 10.77 10.74
CA HIS A 254 -10.40 11.21 9.38
C HIS A 254 -9.52 10.17 8.67
N CYS A 255 -8.57 9.59 9.39
CA CYS A 255 -7.73 8.53 8.87
C CYS A 255 -8.55 7.28 8.50
N THR A 256 -9.44 6.84 9.39
CA THR A 256 -10.35 5.70 9.16
C THR A 256 -11.28 5.94 7.96
N ARG A 257 -11.79 7.17 7.82
CA ARG A 257 -12.63 7.56 6.67
C ARG A 257 -11.85 7.55 5.36
N LEU A 258 -10.66 8.12 5.34
CA LEU A 258 -9.79 8.16 4.16
C LEU A 258 -9.42 6.74 3.70
N ALA A 259 -8.92 5.91 4.61
CA ALA A 259 -8.59 4.52 4.31
C ALA A 259 -9.80 3.72 3.84
N GLY A 260 -10.95 3.89 4.50
CA GLY A 260 -12.20 3.24 4.12
C GLY A 260 -12.72 3.67 2.75
N SER A 261 -12.59 4.96 2.40
CA SER A 261 -12.99 5.45 1.07
C SER A 261 -12.14 4.81 -0.03
N LYS A 262 -10.83 4.68 0.17
CA LYS A 262 -9.94 3.97 -0.77
C LYS A 262 -10.29 2.48 -0.89
N ALA A 263 -10.63 1.81 0.22
CA ALA A 263 -11.08 0.42 0.21
C ALA A 263 -12.42 0.26 -0.57
N ASP A 264 -13.33 1.21 -0.40
CA ASP A 264 -14.60 1.24 -1.13
C ASP A 264 -14.36 1.47 -2.64
N GLU A 265 -13.45 2.37 -3.02
CA GLU A 265 -13.06 2.60 -4.42
C GLU A 265 -12.45 1.34 -5.05
N TRP A 266 -11.56 0.63 -4.34
CA TRP A 266 -11.00 -0.63 -4.81
C TRP A 266 -12.10 -1.67 -5.07
N TRP A 267 -13.10 -1.75 -4.19
CA TRP A 267 -14.22 -2.67 -4.36
C TRP A 267 -15.19 -2.25 -5.48
N LEU A 268 -15.43 -0.94 -5.62
CA LEU A 268 -16.26 -0.39 -6.71
C LEU A 268 -15.66 -0.64 -8.09
N ARG A 269 -14.32 -0.64 -8.23
CA ARG A 269 -13.65 -0.99 -9.49
C ARG A 269 -13.98 -2.39 -9.98
N GLN A 270 -14.41 -3.30 -9.09
CA GLN A 270 -14.82 -4.67 -9.40
C GLN A 270 -16.32 -4.78 -9.75
N CYS A 271 -17.07 -3.69 -9.65
CA CYS A 271 -18.49 -3.70 -10.05
C CYS A 271 -18.61 -4.00 -11.55
N PRO A 272 -19.50 -4.93 -11.96
CA PRO A 272 -19.68 -5.27 -13.36
C PRO A 272 -19.92 -4.07 -14.26
N LYS A 273 -20.69 -3.08 -13.81
CA LYS A 273 -20.97 -1.84 -14.53
C LYS A 273 -19.70 -1.00 -14.77
N VAL A 274 -18.78 -0.99 -13.80
CA VAL A 274 -17.48 -0.29 -13.91
C VAL A 274 -16.53 -1.07 -14.83
N MET A 275 -16.46 -2.39 -14.68
CA MET A 275 -15.63 -3.23 -15.54
C MET A 275 -16.07 -3.26 -17.01
N ALA A 276 -17.37 -2.99 -17.27
CA ALA A 276 -17.96 -2.94 -18.60
C ALA A 276 -17.92 -1.56 -19.27
N LEU A 277 -17.26 -0.56 -18.67
CA LEU A 277 -17.14 0.78 -19.25
C LEU A 277 -16.58 0.72 -20.68
N PRO A 278 -17.26 1.32 -21.69
CA PRO A 278 -16.95 1.18 -23.10
C PRO A 278 -15.80 2.10 -23.51
N PHE A 279 -14.62 1.89 -22.94
CA PHE A 279 -13.43 2.69 -23.26
C PHE A 279 -13.00 2.54 -24.71
N LYS A 280 -12.48 3.62 -25.29
CA LYS A 280 -11.79 3.59 -26.57
C LYS A 280 -10.55 2.71 -26.49
N LYS A 281 -10.18 2.06 -27.60
CA LYS A 281 -9.03 1.13 -27.65
C LYS A 281 -7.67 1.80 -27.44
N ASP A 282 -7.56 3.06 -27.82
CA ASP A 282 -6.33 3.87 -27.79
C ASP A 282 -6.16 4.71 -26.52
N ILE A 283 -7.09 4.60 -25.56
CA ILE A 283 -6.97 5.32 -24.29
C ILE A 283 -5.73 4.88 -23.51
N ARG A 284 -4.95 5.84 -23.03
CA ARG A 284 -3.77 5.57 -22.21
C ARG A 284 -4.20 5.05 -20.84
N ARG A 285 -3.38 4.16 -20.24
CA ARG A 285 -3.66 3.55 -18.93
C ARG A 285 -3.93 4.59 -17.84
N ALA A 286 -3.12 5.65 -17.75
CA ALA A 286 -3.31 6.70 -16.75
C ALA A 286 -4.63 7.45 -16.93
N ASP A 287 -5.01 7.75 -18.17
CA ASP A 287 -6.28 8.42 -18.47
C ASP A 287 -7.46 7.51 -18.13
N ARG A 288 -7.34 6.21 -18.43
CA ARG A 288 -8.35 5.20 -18.07
C ARG A 288 -8.50 5.09 -16.55
N ASP A 289 -7.40 5.02 -15.79
CA ASP A 289 -7.42 4.99 -14.33
C ASP A 289 -8.11 6.22 -13.74
N ASN A 290 -7.72 7.41 -14.21
CA ASN A 290 -8.32 8.66 -13.76
C ASN A 290 -9.82 8.72 -14.09
N THR A 291 -10.22 8.34 -15.30
CA THR A 291 -11.63 8.34 -15.73
C THR A 291 -12.46 7.38 -14.87
N ILE A 292 -11.94 6.16 -14.56
CA ILE A 292 -12.62 5.24 -13.65
C ILE A 292 -12.75 5.86 -12.26
N ASN A 293 -11.70 6.50 -11.75
CA ASN A 293 -11.71 7.11 -10.42
C ASN A 293 -12.79 8.21 -10.32
N VAL A 294 -12.87 9.09 -11.32
CA VAL A 294 -13.90 10.12 -11.38
C VAL A 294 -15.29 9.50 -11.56
N TYR A 295 -15.44 8.50 -12.45
CA TYR A 295 -16.73 7.84 -12.70
C TYR A 295 -17.34 7.18 -11.45
N ILE A 296 -16.51 6.59 -10.58
CA ILE A 296 -16.97 5.98 -9.33
C ILE A 296 -17.14 6.98 -8.17
N SER A 297 -16.62 8.20 -8.31
CA SER A 297 -16.77 9.29 -7.33
C SER A 297 -18.15 9.93 -7.37
N ASP A 298 -18.38 10.92 -6.54
CA ASP A 298 -19.59 11.75 -6.59
C ASP A 298 -19.51 12.84 -7.66
N GLU A 299 -18.31 13.07 -8.25
CA GLU A 299 -18.02 14.02 -9.33
C GLU A 299 -18.07 13.37 -10.73
N TYR A 300 -18.79 12.25 -10.86
CA TYR A 300 -18.86 11.47 -12.12
C TYR A 300 -19.32 12.28 -13.34
N GLU A 301 -20.04 13.39 -13.11
CA GLU A 301 -20.48 14.29 -14.18
C GLU A 301 -19.30 14.87 -14.95
N ASP A 302 -18.13 15.07 -14.32
CA ASP A 302 -16.94 15.63 -14.95
C ASP A 302 -16.43 14.77 -16.13
N VAL A 303 -16.74 13.48 -16.14
CA VAL A 303 -16.37 12.56 -17.24
C VAL A 303 -17.57 12.12 -18.07
N LEU A 304 -18.81 12.44 -17.68
CA LEU A 304 -20.04 12.06 -18.39
C LEU A 304 -20.75 13.23 -19.06
N GLN A 305 -20.26 14.47 -18.95
CA GLN A 305 -20.81 15.63 -19.66
C GLN A 305 -20.69 15.47 -21.17
N ASP A 306 -21.67 16.01 -21.90
CA ASP A 306 -21.62 16.08 -23.37
C ASP A 306 -20.42 16.92 -23.83
N GLY A 307 -19.66 16.42 -24.80
CA GLY A 307 -18.40 17.01 -25.25
C GLY A 307 -17.16 16.56 -24.43
N ILE A 308 -17.36 15.84 -23.31
CA ILE A 308 -16.27 15.30 -22.49
C ILE A 308 -16.20 13.77 -22.58
N TRP A 309 -17.34 13.06 -22.41
CA TRP A 309 -17.37 11.60 -22.42
C TRP A 309 -16.81 11.02 -23.73
N GLU A 310 -17.00 11.70 -24.85
CA GLU A 310 -16.51 11.31 -26.18
C GLU A 310 -14.97 11.23 -26.25
N GLN A 311 -14.25 11.82 -25.30
CA GLN A 311 -12.79 11.73 -25.22
C GLN A 311 -12.34 10.35 -24.74
N PHE A 312 -13.15 9.67 -23.91
CA PHE A 312 -12.78 8.44 -23.21
C PHE A 312 -13.52 7.22 -23.71
N PHE A 313 -14.80 7.36 -24.07
CA PHE A 313 -15.72 6.25 -24.34
C PHE A 313 -16.16 6.19 -25.80
N THR A 314 -16.55 5.00 -26.26
CA THR A 314 -17.16 4.77 -27.58
C THR A 314 -18.64 5.10 -27.61
N GLU A 315 -19.30 5.06 -26.46
CA GLU A 315 -20.69 5.45 -26.22
C GLU A 315 -20.82 5.99 -24.80
N LYS A 316 -21.82 6.85 -24.56
CA LYS A 316 -22.02 7.46 -23.24
C LYS A 316 -22.47 6.43 -22.21
N PRO A 317 -21.64 6.13 -21.16
CA PRO A 317 -22.04 5.21 -20.12
C PRO A 317 -23.15 5.79 -19.24
N GLN A 318 -23.97 4.92 -18.67
CA GLN A 318 -24.87 5.32 -17.58
C GLN A 318 -24.08 5.56 -16.30
N SER A 319 -24.44 6.57 -15.52
CA SER A 319 -23.83 6.84 -14.22
C SER A 319 -24.08 5.69 -13.24
N LEU A 320 -23.13 5.48 -12.34
CA LEU A 320 -23.30 4.57 -11.20
C LEU A 320 -23.99 5.33 -10.08
N THR A 321 -25.26 5.01 -9.80
CA THR A 321 -26.05 5.75 -8.80
C THR A 321 -25.53 5.50 -7.39
N ARG A 322 -25.88 6.40 -6.47
CA ARG A 322 -25.50 6.28 -5.05
C ARG A 322 -26.04 4.99 -4.43
N GLU A 323 -27.25 4.58 -4.80
CA GLU A 323 -27.89 3.35 -4.35
C GLU A 323 -27.16 2.10 -4.88
N GLU A 324 -26.76 2.10 -6.16
CA GLU A 324 -25.96 1.04 -6.76
C GLU A 324 -24.60 0.92 -6.08
N LYS A 325 -23.89 2.05 -5.85
CA LYS A 325 -22.62 2.09 -5.10
C LYS A 325 -22.78 1.47 -3.71
N LYS A 326 -23.79 1.93 -2.95
CA LYS A 326 -24.06 1.44 -1.60
C LYS A 326 -24.38 -0.04 -1.57
N ALA A 327 -25.22 -0.51 -2.50
CA ALA A 327 -25.58 -1.92 -2.62
C ALA A 327 -24.39 -2.81 -2.99
N TRP A 328 -23.46 -2.30 -3.82
CA TRP A 328 -22.25 -3.03 -4.17
C TRP A 328 -21.26 -3.07 -3.02
N ILE A 329 -21.00 -1.95 -2.35
CA ILE A 329 -20.10 -1.88 -1.18
C ILE A 329 -20.59 -2.80 -0.07
N ALA A 330 -21.89 -2.91 0.17
CA ALA A 330 -22.45 -3.80 1.18
C ALA A 330 -22.19 -5.31 0.94
N ARG A 331 -21.74 -5.70 -0.25
CA ARG A 331 -21.33 -7.08 -0.56
C ARG A 331 -19.89 -7.39 -0.15
N ASN A 332 -19.10 -6.37 0.16
CA ASN A 332 -17.74 -6.59 0.65
C ASN A 332 -17.78 -7.13 2.08
N THR A 333 -17.05 -8.20 2.33
CA THR A 333 -17.03 -8.92 3.62
C THR A 333 -15.63 -9.39 3.93
N LYS A 334 -15.39 -9.86 5.15
CA LYS A 334 -14.12 -10.45 5.59
C LYS A 334 -12.92 -9.51 5.42
N VAL A 335 -13.15 -8.21 5.55
CA VAL A 335 -12.07 -7.21 5.53
C VAL A 335 -11.43 -7.15 6.91
N ALA A 336 -10.11 -7.15 6.95
CA ALA A 336 -9.31 -6.92 8.14
C ALA A 336 -8.92 -5.44 8.25
N LEU A 337 -8.87 -4.91 9.47
CA LEU A 337 -8.50 -3.52 9.74
C LEU A 337 -7.42 -3.46 10.81
N GLY A 338 -6.31 -2.82 10.51
CA GLY A 338 -5.29 -2.43 11.48
C GLY A 338 -5.33 -0.93 11.79
N SER A 339 -4.95 -0.58 13.01
CA SER A 339 -4.74 0.81 13.44
C SER A 339 -3.40 0.93 14.18
N ASP A 340 -2.63 1.98 13.89
CA ASP A 340 -1.32 2.21 14.51
C ASP A 340 -1.39 2.64 16.00
N ALA A 341 -2.61 2.94 16.49
CA ALA A 341 -2.91 3.20 17.89
C ALA A 341 -4.37 2.84 18.20
N PHE A 342 -4.84 3.14 19.42
CA PHE A 342 -6.22 2.86 19.81
C PHE A 342 -7.25 3.69 19.01
N PHE A 343 -8.45 3.13 18.88
CA PHE A 343 -9.62 3.88 18.42
C PHE A 343 -10.23 4.66 19.60
N PRO A 344 -10.40 5.99 19.49
CA PRO A 344 -10.92 6.78 20.60
C PRO A 344 -12.43 6.62 20.81
N PHE A 345 -13.19 6.28 19.75
CA PHE A 345 -14.65 6.16 19.77
C PHE A 345 -15.15 5.12 18.79
N GLY A 346 -16.37 4.60 19.03
CA GLY A 346 -17.02 3.62 18.18
C GLY A 346 -17.40 4.09 16.78
N ASP A 347 -17.38 5.40 16.49
CA ASP A 347 -17.60 5.95 15.14
C ASP A 347 -16.58 5.43 14.10
N ASN A 348 -15.36 5.11 14.54
CA ASN A 348 -14.35 4.45 13.72
C ASN A 348 -14.82 3.04 13.29
N ILE A 349 -15.45 2.31 14.22
CA ILE A 349 -15.97 0.96 13.96
C ILE A 349 -17.21 1.04 13.05
N GLU A 350 -18.10 2.01 13.28
CA GLU A 350 -19.24 2.30 12.39
C GLU A 350 -18.78 2.56 10.95
N ARG A 351 -17.69 3.34 10.78
CA ARG A 351 -17.12 3.57 9.45
C ARG A 351 -16.52 2.31 8.85
N ALA A 352 -15.77 1.56 9.65
CA ALA A 352 -15.10 0.34 9.21
C ALA A 352 -16.10 -0.74 8.76
N HIS A 353 -17.17 -0.94 9.53
CA HIS A 353 -18.24 -1.89 9.20
C HIS A 353 -18.84 -1.62 7.82
N LYS A 354 -19.05 -0.36 7.43
CA LYS A 354 -19.60 0.02 6.11
C LYS A 354 -18.75 -0.45 4.94
N SER A 355 -17.45 -0.69 5.14
CA SER A 355 -16.53 -1.21 4.14
C SER A 355 -16.28 -2.73 4.25
N GLY A 356 -17.12 -3.44 5.04
CA GLY A 356 -17.06 -4.89 5.17
C GLY A 356 -16.05 -5.43 6.18
N VAL A 357 -15.59 -4.60 7.13
CA VAL A 357 -14.66 -5.04 8.19
C VAL A 357 -15.37 -6.00 9.15
N GLU A 358 -14.73 -7.15 9.36
CA GLU A 358 -15.13 -8.18 10.31
C GLU A 358 -14.05 -8.49 11.35
N TYR A 359 -12.80 -8.07 11.11
CA TYR A 359 -11.63 -8.35 11.94
C TYR A 359 -10.84 -7.08 12.19
N ILE A 360 -10.45 -6.84 13.44
CA ILE A 360 -9.72 -5.62 13.84
C ILE A 360 -8.52 -5.99 14.72
N ALA A 361 -7.40 -5.30 14.50
CA ALA A 361 -6.27 -5.26 15.43
C ALA A 361 -5.90 -3.80 15.72
N GLN A 362 -5.84 -3.46 17.01
CA GLN A 362 -5.48 -2.11 17.48
C GLN A 362 -4.80 -2.19 18.85
N ALA A 363 -4.17 -1.10 19.27
CA ALA A 363 -3.39 -1.10 20.52
C ALA A 363 -4.24 -1.32 21.79
N GLY A 364 -5.47 -0.81 21.85
CA GLY A 364 -6.23 -0.70 23.10
C GLY A 364 -5.70 0.41 24.00
N GLY A 365 -6.33 0.59 25.18
CA GLY A 365 -5.92 1.56 26.19
C GLY A 365 -6.59 2.93 26.08
N SER A 366 -7.66 3.06 25.32
CA SER A 366 -8.54 4.23 25.35
C SER A 366 -9.43 4.24 26.58
N ILE A 367 -9.70 5.41 27.14
CA ILE A 367 -10.71 5.59 28.21
C ILE A 367 -12.11 5.12 27.73
N ARG A 368 -12.34 5.06 26.44
CA ARG A 368 -13.60 4.66 25.81
C ARG A 368 -13.51 3.31 25.07
N ASP A 369 -12.61 2.42 25.50
CA ASP A 369 -12.52 1.06 24.95
C ASP A 369 -13.84 0.30 25.08
N ASP A 370 -14.59 0.53 26.17
CA ASP A 370 -15.96 0.01 26.37
C ASP A 370 -16.87 0.31 25.17
N HIS A 371 -16.93 1.55 24.75
CA HIS A 371 -17.76 1.99 23.62
C HIS A 371 -17.28 1.39 22.28
N VAL A 372 -15.98 1.23 22.10
CA VAL A 372 -15.40 0.59 20.91
C VAL A 372 -15.75 -0.89 20.87
N ILE A 373 -15.61 -1.60 22.00
CA ILE A 373 -15.98 -3.01 22.15
C ILE A 373 -17.49 -3.22 21.89
N ASP A 374 -18.35 -2.41 22.52
CA ASP A 374 -19.80 -2.50 22.32
C ASP A 374 -20.20 -2.31 20.85
N THR A 375 -19.52 -1.40 20.15
CA THR A 375 -19.78 -1.18 18.72
C THR A 375 -19.31 -2.36 17.86
N CYS A 376 -18.17 -2.97 18.18
CA CYS A 376 -17.73 -4.22 17.54
C CYS A 376 -18.73 -5.34 17.77
N ASP A 377 -19.19 -5.52 19.00
CA ASP A 377 -20.16 -6.54 19.38
C ASP A 377 -21.52 -6.37 18.69
N LYS A 378 -21.96 -5.14 18.48
CA LYS A 378 -23.17 -4.79 17.70
C LYS A 378 -23.12 -5.39 16.28
N TYR A 379 -21.93 -5.43 15.67
CA TYR A 379 -21.73 -5.89 14.29
C TYR A 379 -21.12 -7.29 14.20
N GLY A 380 -20.86 -7.95 15.33
CA GLY A 380 -20.23 -9.27 15.37
C GLY A 380 -18.75 -9.28 14.94
N ILE A 381 -18.09 -8.13 15.02
CA ILE A 381 -16.68 -7.94 14.65
C ILE A 381 -15.79 -8.54 15.74
N ALA A 382 -14.79 -9.35 15.35
CA ALA A 382 -13.74 -9.80 16.25
C ALA A 382 -12.63 -8.75 16.30
N MET A 383 -12.24 -8.32 17.51
CA MET A 383 -11.19 -7.31 17.71
C MET A 383 -10.15 -7.80 18.73
N ALA A 384 -8.87 -7.69 18.36
CA ALA A 384 -7.74 -7.95 19.26
C ALA A 384 -7.11 -6.64 19.72
N PHE A 385 -6.75 -6.56 21.00
CA PHE A 385 -5.88 -5.54 21.58
C PHE A 385 -4.44 -6.04 21.55
N THR A 386 -3.62 -5.42 20.71
CA THR A 386 -2.20 -5.80 20.55
C THR A 386 -1.30 -5.26 21.65
N HIS A 387 -1.75 -4.24 22.39
CA HIS A 387 -0.97 -3.48 23.37
C HIS A 387 0.30 -2.82 22.78
N VAL A 388 0.39 -2.74 21.45
CA VAL A 388 1.51 -2.14 20.72
C VAL A 388 1.04 -0.94 19.93
N ARG A 389 1.71 0.20 20.15
CA ARG A 389 1.56 1.40 19.35
C ARG A 389 2.62 1.42 18.24
N LEU A 390 2.22 1.72 17.01
CA LEU A 390 3.06 1.68 15.81
C LEU A 390 3.29 3.07 15.21
N PHE A 391 3.38 4.11 16.03
CA PHE A 391 3.62 5.46 15.51
C PHE A 391 4.92 5.54 14.70
N HIS A 392 4.83 6.14 13.54
CA HIS A 392 5.92 6.39 12.61
C HIS A 392 5.91 7.86 12.19
N HIS A 393 7.03 8.56 12.43
CA HIS A 393 7.19 9.99 12.16
C HIS A 393 8.50 10.33 11.47
#